data_1b7b85d8a823b93ea5d2abad85e5071d
#
_entry.id   1b7b85d8a823b93ea5d2abad85e5071d
#
_cell.length_a   1.000
_cell.length_b   1.000
_cell.length_c   1.000
_cell.angle_alpha   90.00
_cell.angle_beta   90.00
_cell.angle_gamma   90.00
#
_symmetry.space_group_name_H-M   'P 1'
#
loop_
_entity.id
_entity.type
_entity.pdbx_description
1 polymer ?
#
loop_
_entity_poly.entity_id
_entity_poly.type
_entity_poly.pdbx_seq_one_letter_code
_entity_poly.pdbx_strand_id
1 'polypeptide(L)'
;LSHWALDSVTHPYIFYRTGSGDTISKFRHHKIESLLDAILLKVKEEKTIKDFKAYKICEVDIDDVRSIARLYVKGAKTVYDTDIKPHQILEALNDWALCQKALYDQSGVKLKRLSNMEEKLHLDGLISAMIIPDKPNDPCDICNLLHETWCHPCDCTKTSTDSFFELYDKALVQAQTAINLFLDCLDDLSKEGDFLTFINNRNYTKGTSDNPPMQYFDPNIEQRGLMLLKEQK
;
A
#
# COMPACT_ATOMS: atom_id res chain seq x y z
N LEU A 1 9.96 -8.31 -0.38
CA LEU A 1 9.60 -8.82 0.95
C LEU A 1 9.04 -7.74 1.87
N SER A 2 9.65 -6.52 1.93
CA SER A 2 9.16 -5.42 2.78
C SER A 2 7.74 -4.98 2.42
N HIS A 3 7.43 -4.80 1.13
CA HIS A 3 6.08 -4.48 0.65
C HIS A 3 5.08 -5.59 1.04
N TRP A 4 5.43 -6.86 0.79
CA TRP A 4 4.59 -7.99 1.23
C TRP A 4 4.34 -7.98 2.73
N ALA A 5 5.35 -7.70 3.54
CA ALA A 5 5.21 -7.65 4.99
C ALA A 5 4.27 -6.52 5.42
N LEU A 6 4.43 -5.33 4.84
CA LEU A 6 3.56 -4.19 5.14
C LEU A 6 2.11 -4.50 4.77
N ASP A 7 1.87 -4.85 3.53
CA ASP A 7 0.51 -5.05 3.02
C ASP A 7 -0.20 -6.21 3.72
N SER A 8 0.47 -7.36 3.89
CA SER A 8 -0.17 -8.52 4.55
C SER A 8 -0.57 -8.27 6.00
N VAL A 9 0.05 -7.28 6.67
CA VAL A 9 -0.29 -6.88 8.04
C VAL A 9 -1.32 -5.76 8.07
N THR A 10 -1.20 -4.75 7.19
CA THR A 10 -1.99 -3.51 7.28
C THR A 10 -3.26 -3.55 6.43
N HIS A 11 -3.28 -4.23 5.28
CA HIS A 11 -4.44 -4.30 4.40
C HIS A 11 -5.71 -4.83 5.07
N PRO A 12 -5.69 -5.83 5.99
CA PRO A 12 -6.91 -6.20 6.70
C PRO A 12 -7.58 -5.01 7.39
N TYR A 13 -6.81 -4.14 8.06
CA TYR A 13 -7.31 -2.92 8.66
C TYR A 13 -7.79 -1.91 7.61
N ILE A 14 -6.99 -1.67 6.57
CA ILE A 14 -7.34 -0.72 5.50
C ILE A 14 -8.64 -1.15 4.81
N PHE A 15 -8.79 -2.43 4.45
CA PHE A 15 -10.03 -2.94 3.85
C PHE A 15 -11.21 -2.90 4.81
N TYR A 16 -11.01 -3.14 6.11
CA TYR A 16 -12.07 -2.94 7.08
C TYR A 16 -12.61 -1.50 7.04
N ARG A 17 -11.73 -0.51 6.93
CA ARG A 17 -12.06 0.93 6.91
C ARG A 17 -12.60 1.43 5.58
N THR A 18 -12.30 0.78 4.47
CA THR A 18 -12.60 1.28 3.11
C THR A 18 -13.66 0.48 2.37
N GLY A 19 -13.89 -0.75 2.77
CA GLY A 19 -14.67 -1.68 1.99
C GLY A 19 -13.87 -2.33 0.87
N SER A 20 -14.55 -3.11 0.05
CA SER A 20 -13.96 -3.87 -1.06
C SER A 20 -14.99 -4.10 -2.16
N GLY A 21 -14.53 -4.19 -3.41
CA GLY A 21 -15.31 -4.70 -4.53
C GLY A 21 -15.97 -3.65 -5.44
N ASP A 22 -16.13 -2.40 -5.01
CA ASP A 22 -16.71 -1.32 -5.82
C ASP A 22 -15.69 -0.20 -6.11
N THR A 23 -16.08 0.75 -6.96
CA THR A 23 -15.23 1.87 -7.36
C THR A 23 -14.98 2.84 -6.21
N ILE A 24 -15.97 3.05 -5.35
CA ILE A 24 -15.88 3.99 -4.22
C ILE A 24 -14.92 3.44 -3.17
N SER A 25 -14.99 2.14 -2.88
CA SER A 25 -14.04 1.49 -1.95
C SER A 25 -12.60 1.61 -2.44
N LYS A 26 -12.33 1.52 -3.75
CA LYS A 26 -11.00 1.76 -4.31
C LYS A 26 -10.51 3.18 -4.09
N PHE A 27 -11.37 4.19 -4.29
CA PHE A 27 -10.99 5.58 -4.05
C PHE A 27 -10.72 5.86 -2.58
N ARG A 28 -11.54 5.30 -1.67
CA ARG A 28 -11.30 5.36 -0.23
C ARG A 28 -9.98 4.71 0.16
N HIS A 29 -9.67 3.55 -0.44
CA HIS A 29 -8.43 2.81 -0.21
C HIS A 29 -7.20 3.66 -0.57
N HIS A 30 -7.12 4.14 -1.81
CA HIS A 30 -6.01 5.01 -2.22
C HIS A 30 -5.93 6.29 -1.38
N LYS A 31 -7.08 6.83 -0.98
CA LYS A 31 -7.09 8.03 -0.15
C LYS A 31 -6.54 7.79 1.25
N ILE A 32 -6.93 6.68 1.89
CA ILE A 32 -6.39 6.31 3.20
C ILE A 32 -4.89 6.06 3.09
N GLU A 33 -4.42 5.30 2.11
CA GLU A 33 -3.00 5.04 1.91
C GLU A 33 -2.20 6.33 1.72
N SER A 34 -2.65 7.25 0.86
CA SER A 34 -1.98 8.53 0.64
C SER A 34 -1.91 9.40 1.91
N LEU A 35 -2.93 9.34 2.77
CA LEU A 35 -2.94 10.04 4.05
C LEU A 35 -2.01 9.37 5.06
N LEU A 36 -2.04 8.04 5.14
CA LEU A 36 -1.16 7.27 6.03
C LEU A 36 0.30 7.47 5.66
N ASP A 37 0.64 7.49 4.36
CA ASP A 37 1.99 7.80 3.89
C ASP A 37 2.45 9.18 4.35
N ALA A 38 1.60 10.20 4.21
CA ALA A 38 1.92 11.55 4.66
C ALA A 38 2.07 11.64 6.18
N ILE A 39 1.23 10.93 6.95
CA ILE A 39 1.27 10.89 8.42
C ILE A 39 2.52 10.15 8.88
N LEU A 40 2.83 8.97 8.32
CA LEU A 40 4.04 8.21 8.64
C LEU A 40 5.30 9.02 8.36
N LEU A 41 5.38 9.65 7.19
CA LEU A 41 6.51 10.49 6.80
C LEU A 41 6.72 11.62 7.81
N LYS A 42 5.64 12.24 8.28
CA LYS A 42 5.70 13.31 9.28
C LYS A 42 6.08 12.80 10.67
N VAL A 43 5.52 11.68 11.11
CA VAL A 43 5.68 11.19 12.49
C VAL A 43 6.96 10.39 12.67
N LYS A 44 7.32 9.52 11.72
CA LYS A 44 8.48 8.63 11.82
C LYS A 44 9.77 9.27 11.30
N GLU A 45 9.67 10.13 10.27
CA GLU A 45 10.81 10.73 9.59
C GLU A 45 10.97 12.23 9.83
N GLU A 46 10.02 12.88 10.51
CA GLU A 46 9.98 14.34 10.71
C GLU A 46 10.04 15.14 9.38
N LYS A 47 9.54 14.52 8.29
CA LYS A 47 9.56 15.04 6.93
C LYS A 47 8.14 15.29 6.40
N THR A 48 8.07 16.02 5.31
CA THR A 48 6.87 16.19 4.49
C THR A 48 7.17 15.76 3.06
N ILE A 49 6.14 15.73 2.21
CA ILE A 49 6.31 15.45 0.78
C ILE A 49 7.26 16.46 0.08
N LYS A 50 7.51 17.63 0.67
CA LYS A 50 8.49 18.61 0.16
C LYS A 50 9.92 18.12 0.31
N ASP A 51 10.18 17.39 1.39
CA ASP A 51 11.50 16.88 1.73
C ASP A 51 11.75 15.50 1.09
N PHE A 52 10.67 14.79 0.78
CA PHE A 52 10.70 13.41 0.29
C PHE A 52 10.09 13.29 -1.12
N LYS A 53 10.95 13.10 -2.11
CA LYS A 53 10.55 12.94 -3.52
C LYS A 53 10.37 11.46 -3.85
N ALA A 54 9.20 10.89 -3.55
CA ALA A 54 8.91 9.47 -3.72
C ALA A 54 9.26 8.93 -5.12
N TYR A 55 9.06 9.72 -6.19
CA TYR A 55 9.41 9.33 -7.55
C TYR A 55 10.89 9.03 -7.77
N LYS A 56 11.78 9.57 -6.92
CA LYS A 56 13.22 9.26 -7.00
C LYS A 56 13.57 7.84 -6.57
N ILE A 57 12.72 7.21 -5.76
CA ILE A 57 12.90 5.79 -5.38
C ILE A 57 12.70 4.87 -6.58
N CYS A 58 11.92 5.33 -7.57
CA CYS A 58 11.64 4.59 -8.81
C CYS A 58 12.78 4.73 -9.86
N GLU A 59 13.76 5.59 -9.61
CA GLU A 59 14.94 5.74 -10.46
C GLU A 59 15.92 4.60 -10.15
N VAL A 60 16.03 3.62 -11.04
CA VAL A 60 16.86 2.42 -10.88
C VAL A 60 18.02 2.48 -11.87
N ASP A 61 19.21 2.09 -11.48
CA ASP A 61 20.33 2.02 -12.41
C ASP A 61 20.23 0.82 -13.36
N ILE A 62 21.05 0.81 -14.41
CA ILE A 62 20.95 -0.19 -15.48
C ILE A 62 21.32 -1.61 -15.01
N ASP A 63 22.15 -1.75 -14.00
CA ASP A 63 22.55 -3.06 -13.48
C ASP A 63 21.45 -3.65 -12.58
N ASP A 64 20.80 -2.81 -11.79
CA ASP A 64 19.60 -3.18 -11.03
C ASP A 64 18.46 -3.57 -11.98
N VAL A 65 18.22 -2.79 -13.05
CA VAL A 65 17.21 -3.12 -14.08
C VAL A 65 17.46 -4.49 -14.69
N ARG A 66 18.71 -4.85 -14.99
CA ARG A 66 19.04 -6.19 -15.52
C ARG A 66 18.68 -7.31 -14.53
N SER A 67 18.98 -7.11 -13.28
CA SER A 67 18.68 -8.08 -12.21
C SER A 67 17.16 -8.22 -12.00
N ILE A 68 16.45 -7.12 -11.93
CA ILE A 68 15.00 -7.05 -11.84
C ILE A 68 14.35 -7.74 -13.06
N ALA A 69 14.80 -7.41 -14.28
CA ALA A 69 14.26 -7.99 -15.50
C ALA A 69 14.43 -9.52 -15.54
N ARG A 70 15.61 -10.05 -15.15
CA ARG A 70 15.82 -11.51 -15.09
C ARG A 70 14.83 -12.19 -14.16
N LEU A 71 14.60 -11.59 -12.96
CA LEU A 71 13.66 -12.11 -11.98
C LEU A 71 12.23 -12.14 -12.54
N TYR A 72 11.77 -11.01 -13.06
CA TYR A 72 10.39 -10.88 -13.56
C TYR A 72 10.12 -11.73 -14.81
N VAL A 73 11.05 -11.79 -15.75
CA VAL A 73 10.92 -12.65 -16.95
C VAL A 73 10.80 -14.12 -16.55
N LYS A 74 11.67 -14.59 -15.64
CA LYS A 74 11.60 -15.96 -15.14
C LYS A 74 10.33 -16.21 -14.35
N GLY A 75 9.95 -15.28 -13.47
CA GLY A 75 8.74 -15.38 -12.64
C GLY A 75 7.46 -15.42 -13.48
N ALA A 76 7.34 -14.52 -14.48
CA ALA A 76 6.20 -14.48 -15.38
C ALA A 76 6.04 -15.80 -16.15
N LYS A 77 7.14 -16.35 -16.64
CA LYS A 77 7.11 -17.64 -17.34
C LYS A 77 6.74 -18.79 -16.41
N THR A 78 7.33 -18.84 -15.20
CA THR A 78 7.13 -19.95 -14.27
C THR A 78 5.73 -19.96 -13.65
N VAL A 79 5.20 -18.78 -13.31
CA VAL A 79 3.94 -18.67 -12.54
C VAL A 79 2.73 -18.51 -13.44
N TYR A 80 2.87 -17.77 -14.55
CA TYR A 80 1.75 -17.39 -15.42
C TYR A 80 1.85 -17.96 -16.83
N ASP A 81 2.89 -18.74 -17.14
CA ASP A 81 3.24 -19.19 -18.50
C ASP A 81 3.23 -18.06 -19.55
N THR A 82 3.63 -16.87 -19.10
CA THR A 82 3.63 -15.65 -19.95
C THR A 82 5.04 -15.27 -20.32
N ASP A 83 5.26 -15.05 -21.61
CA ASP A 83 6.53 -14.61 -22.13
C ASP A 83 6.59 -13.07 -22.18
N ILE A 84 7.37 -12.46 -21.28
CA ILE A 84 7.69 -11.04 -21.28
C ILE A 84 9.15 -10.82 -21.65
N LYS A 85 9.44 -9.65 -22.24
CA LYS A 85 10.80 -9.30 -22.68
C LYS A 85 11.46 -8.33 -21.72
N PRO A 86 12.79 -8.37 -21.52
CA PRO A 86 13.50 -7.47 -20.60
C PRO A 86 13.22 -5.97 -20.84
N HIS A 87 13.06 -5.53 -22.09
CA HIS A 87 12.76 -4.12 -22.40
C HIS A 87 11.37 -3.68 -21.86
N GLN A 88 10.39 -4.58 -21.81
CA GLN A 88 9.06 -4.28 -21.26
C GLN A 88 9.15 -4.00 -19.75
N ILE A 89 10.09 -4.62 -19.03
CA ILE A 89 10.33 -4.31 -17.62
C ILE A 89 10.96 -2.93 -17.48
N LEU A 90 11.92 -2.57 -18.35
CA LEU A 90 12.49 -1.22 -18.35
C LEU A 90 11.43 -0.16 -18.66
N GLU A 91 10.58 -0.39 -19.64
CA GLU A 91 9.46 0.50 -19.98
C GLU A 91 8.51 0.66 -18.78
N ALA A 92 8.11 -0.46 -18.14
CA ALA A 92 7.25 -0.42 -16.96
C ALA A 92 7.85 0.35 -15.78
N LEU A 93 9.15 0.23 -15.52
CA LEU A 93 9.85 0.99 -14.48
C LEU A 93 9.87 2.50 -14.81
N ASN A 94 10.13 2.85 -16.07
CA ASN A 94 10.09 4.25 -16.53
C ASN A 94 8.68 4.84 -16.45
N ASP A 95 7.67 4.10 -16.87
CA ASP A 95 6.26 4.51 -16.77
C ASP A 95 5.84 4.70 -15.31
N TRP A 96 6.26 3.80 -14.43
CA TRP A 96 6.02 3.91 -12.99
C TRP A 96 6.65 5.18 -12.41
N ALA A 97 7.92 5.46 -12.73
CA ALA A 97 8.61 6.68 -12.30
C ALA A 97 7.91 7.94 -12.83
N LEU A 98 7.44 7.91 -14.09
CA LEU A 98 6.67 9.02 -14.68
C LEU A 98 5.33 9.23 -13.97
N CYS A 99 4.58 8.17 -13.69
CA CYS A 99 3.32 8.23 -12.95
C CYS A 99 3.54 8.81 -11.54
N GLN A 100 4.54 8.33 -10.81
CA GLN A 100 4.87 8.85 -9.48
C GLN A 100 5.24 10.34 -9.52
N LYS A 101 6.00 10.76 -10.56
CA LYS A 101 6.33 12.18 -10.75
C LYS A 101 5.11 13.02 -11.14
N ALA A 102 4.18 12.46 -11.90
CA ALA A 102 2.94 13.12 -12.25
C ALA A 102 2.01 13.31 -11.03
N LEU A 103 2.00 12.35 -10.10
CA LEU A 103 1.22 12.42 -8.85
C LEU A 103 1.91 13.27 -7.77
N TYR A 104 3.21 13.54 -7.88
CA TYR A 104 3.93 14.37 -6.91
C TYR A 104 3.43 15.81 -6.90
N ASP A 105 3.01 16.31 -5.74
CA ASP A 105 2.51 17.70 -5.56
C ASP A 105 3.12 18.36 -4.32
N GLN A 106 4.25 19.03 -4.52
CA GLN A 106 4.94 19.75 -3.45
C GLN A 106 4.15 20.95 -2.89
N SER A 107 3.25 21.52 -3.69
CA SER A 107 2.56 22.78 -3.36
C SER A 107 1.14 22.61 -2.85
N GLY A 108 0.55 21.43 -3.02
CA GLY A 108 -0.87 21.15 -2.80
C GLY A 108 -1.81 21.74 -3.87
N VAL A 109 -1.24 22.49 -4.85
CA VAL A 109 -2.05 23.15 -5.89
C VAL A 109 -2.64 22.14 -6.87
N LYS A 110 -1.87 21.12 -7.24
CA LYS A 110 -2.32 20.07 -8.15
C LYS A 110 -3.46 19.27 -7.51
N LEU A 111 -3.28 18.84 -6.27
CA LEU A 111 -4.29 18.14 -5.49
C LEU A 111 -5.60 18.93 -5.44
N LYS A 112 -5.53 20.21 -5.04
CA LYS A 112 -6.70 21.08 -4.97
C LYS A 112 -7.42 21.26 -6.32
N ARG A 113 -6.67 21.44 -7.42
CA ARG A 113 -7.24 21.60 -8.76
C ARG A 113 -7.93 20.33 -9.24
N LEU A 114 -7.28 19.17 -9.04
CA LEU A 114 -7.84 17.88 -9.42
C LEU A 114 -9.10 17.56 -8.61
N SER A 115 -9.07 17.72 -7.30
CA SER A 115 -10.25 17.48 -6.45
C SER A 115 -11.44 18.36 -6.86
N ASN A 116 -11.21 19.65 -7.14
CA ASN A 116 -12.28 20.55 -7.60
C ASN A 116 -12.83 20.17 -8.98
N MET A 117 -12.00 19.61 -9.86
CA MET A 117 -12.42 19.14 -11.18
C MET A 117 -13.23 17.83 -11.05
N GLU A 118 -12.73 16.90 -10.26
CA GLU A 118 -13.39 15.61 -9.99
C GLU A 118 -14.76 15.81 -9.34
N GLU A 119 -14.88 16.72 -8.36
CA GLU A 119 -16.17 17.07 -7.75
C GLU A 119 -17.19 17.56 -8.78
N LYS A 120 -16.79 18.47 -9.71
CA LYS A 120 -17.67 18.96 -10.77
C LYS A 120 -18.09 17.89 -11.77
N LEU A 121 -17.29 16.85 -11.94
CA LEU A 121 -17.53 15.72 -12.84
C LEU A 121 -18.17 14.53 -12.14
N HIS A 122 -18.43 14.62 -10.83
CA HIS A 122 -18.88 13.49 -9.98
C HIS A 122 -17.94 12.27 -10.02
N LEU A 123 -16.64 12.54 -10.04
CA LEU A 123 -15.55 11.54 -10.08
C LEU A 123 -14.65 11.63 -8.86
N ASP A 124 -15.20 11.98 -7.69
CA ASP A 124 -14.47 12.25 -6.46
C ASP A 124 -13.49 11.13 -6.12
N GLY A 125 -12.20 11.50 -6.04
CA GLY A 125 -11.12 10.58 -5.67
C GLY A 125 -10.54 9.74 -6.80
N LEU A 126 -10.88 9.99 -8.08
CA LEU A 126 -10.37 9.19 -9.20
C LEU A 126 -8.83 9.26 -9.32
N ILE A 127 -8.26 10.46 -9.25
CA ILE A 127 -6.81 10.70 -9.31
C ILE A 127 -6.32 11.38 -8.03
N SER A 128 -7.10 12.32 -7.49
CA SER A 128 -6.72 13.10 -6.32
C SER A 128 -6.49 12.23 -5.07
N ALA A 129 -7.19 11.10 -4.96
CA ALA A 129 -6.99 10.15 -3.87
C ALA A 129 -5.58 9.53 -3.83
N MET A 130 -4.89 9.46 -4.96
CA MET A 130 -3.53 8.92 -5.08
C MET A 130 -2.43 9.96 -4.82
N ILE A 131 -2.78 11.22 -4.60
CA ILE A 131 -1.80 12.28 -4.33
C ILE A 131 -1.56 12.39 -2.83
N ILE A 132 -0.30 12.20 -2.42
CA ILE A 132 0.13 12.34 -1.02
C ILE A 132 0.06 13.83 -0.64
N PRO A 133 -0.72 14.22 0.38
CA PRO A 133 -0.87 15.62 0.77
C PRO A 133 0.34 16.12 1.58
N ASP A 134 0.71 17.39 1.39
CA ASP A 134 1.75 18.05 2.19
C ASP A 134 1.36 18.21 3.67
N LYS A 135 0.09 18.43 3.92
CA LYS A 135 -0.48 18.61 5.26
C LYS A 135 -1.57 17.56 5.49
N PRO A 136 -1.19 16.38 6.00
CA PRO A 136 -2.19 15.36 6.26
C PRO A 136 -3.10 15.80 7.40
N ASN A 137 -4.39 15.56 7.23
CA ASN A 137 -5.40 15.67 8.25
C ASN A 137 -6.04 14.30 8.44
N ASP A 138 -6.37 13.96 9.69
CA ASP A 138 -7.05 12.71 10.03
C ASP A 138 -8.45 12.99 10.59
N PRO A 139 -9.44 13.25 9.73
CA PRO A 139 -10.76 13.68 10.15
C PRO A 139 -11.61 12.59 10.78
N CYS A 140 -11.22 11.34 10.64
CA CYS A 140 -12.01 10.18 11.04
C CYS A 140 -11.19 9.08 11.70
N ASP A 141 -10.08 9.46 12.32
CA ASP A 141 -9.17 8.55 13.01
C ASP A 141 -8.76 7.36 12.13
N ILE A 142 -8.23 7.66 10.93
CA ILE A 142 -7.73 6.61 10.02
C ILE A 142 -6.54 5.85 10.61
N CYS A 143 -5.81 6.47 11.55
CA CYS A 143 -4.72 5.82 12.26
C CYS A 143 -5.20 4.97 13.45
N ASN A 144 -6.48 4.96 13.77
CA ASN A 144 -7.06 4.28 14.94
C ASN A 144 -6.35 4.63 16.26
N LEU A 145 -6.07 5.92 16.49
CA LEU A 145 -5.43 6.37 17.73
C LEU A 145 -6.36 6.27 18.94
N LEU A 146 -7.67 6.22 18.71
CA LEU A 146 -8.68 5.97 19.74
C LEU A 146 -8.82 4.49 20.10
N HIS A 147 -8.06 3.61 19.44
CA HIS A 147 -8.08 2.16 19.66
C HIS A 147 -9.50 1.54 19.57
N GLU A 148 -10.31 2.04 18.62
CA GLU A 148 -11.60 1.42 18.32
C GLU A 148 -11.40 -0.02 17.87
N THR A 149 -12.30 -0.90 18.29
CA THR A 149 -12.24 -2.30 17.88
C THR A 149 -12.61 -2.44 16.42
N TRP A 150 -11.74 -3.11 15.66
CA TRP A 150 -11.95 -3.51 14.28
C TRP A 150 -11.78 -5.02 14.14
N CYS A 151 -12.28 -5.60 13.06
CA CYS A 151 -12.14 -7.03 12.80
C CYS A 151 -11.57 -7.28 11.41
N HIS A 152 -11.01 -8.48 11.26
CA HIS A 152 -10.50 -8.89 9.96
C HIS A 152 -11.64 -9.00 8.93
N PRO A 153 -11.54 -8.40 7.73
CA PRO A 153 -12.67 -8.32 6.79
C PRO A 153 -13.15 -9.70 6.28
N CYS A 154 -12.35 -10.74 6.43
CA CYS A 154 -12.75 -12.10 6.06
C CYS A 154 -13.23 -12.95 7.25
N ASP A 155 -13.01 -12.50 8.49
CA ASP A 155 -13.31 -13.29 9.71
C ASP A 155 -13.53 -12.36 10.90
N CYS A 156 -14.79 -12.05 11.22
CA CYS A 156 -15.11 -11.12 12.30
C CYS A 156 -14.79 -11.64 13.72
N THR A 157 -14.38 -12.90 13.86
CA THR A 157 -13.90 -13.42 15.15
C THR A 157 -12.48 -12.97 15.46
N LYS A 158 -11.72 -12.56 14.43
CA LYS A 158 -10.38 -11.99 14.56
C LYS A 158 -10.48 -10.48 14.74
N THR A 159 -10.53 -10.04 15.96
CA THR A 159 -10.62 -8.62 16.33
C THR A 159 -9.28 -8.08 16.79
N SER A 160 -9.08 -6.77 16.60
CA SER A 160 -7.94 -6.01 17.13
C SER A 160 -8.39 -4.59 17.51
N THR A 161 -7.60 -3.95 18.34
CA THR A 161 -7.67 -2.52 18.63
C THR A 161 -6.40 -1.79 18.20
N ASP A 162 -5.52 -2.48 17.49
CA ASP A 162 -4.25 -1.89 17.05
C ASP A 162 -4.48 -0.62 16.24
N SER A 163 -3.67 0.38 16.52
CA SER A 163 -3.49 1.54 15.67
C SER A 163 -2.69 1.18 14.42
N PHE A 164 -2.75 2.02 13.39
CA PHE A 164 -1.94 1.82 12.19
C PHE A 164 -0.43 1.84 12.50
N PHE A 165 0.00 2.62 13.49
CA PHE A 165 1.40 2.64 13.92
C PHE A 165 1.85 1.31 14.51
N GLU A 166 1.00 0.67 15.32
CA GLU A 166 1.31 -0.66 15.87
C GLU A 166 1.32 -1.73 14.80
N LEU A 167 0.40 -1.66 13.82
CA LEU A 167 0.43 -2.53 12.64
C LEU A 167 1.69 -2.31 11.80
N TYR A 168 2.10 -1.07 11.60
CA TYR A 168 3.34 -0.74 10.90
C TYR A 168 4.57 -1.31 11.61
N ASP A 169 4.66 -1.15 12.94
CA ASP A 169 5.77 -1.70 13.73
C ASP A 169 5.78 -3.25 13.67
N LYS A 170 4.63 -3.92 13.70
CA LYS A 170 4.49 -5.37 13.46
C LYS A 170 4.98 -5.76 12.06
N ALA A 171 4.64 -4.96 11.04
CA ALA A 171 5.07 -5.19 9.67
C ALA A 171 6.60 -5.05 9.52
N LEU A 172 7.23 -4.11 10.21
CA LEU A 172 8.69 -3.96 10.24
C LEU A 172 9.38 -5.21 10.79
N VAL A 173 8.88 -5.76 11.90
CA VAL A 173 9.40 -7.00 12.48
C VAL A 173 9.22 -8.18 11.51
N GLN A 174 8.05 -8.28 10.88
CA GLN A 174 7.78 -9.30 9.86
C GLN A 174 8.71 -9.17 8.65
N ALA A 175 8.93 -7.95 8.17
CA ALA A 175 9.83 -7.67 7.05
C ALA A 175 11.27 -8.08 7.37
N GLN A 176 11.78 -7.68 8.53
CA GLN A 176 13.13 -8.02 8.97
C GLN A 176 13.32 -9.54 9.09
N THR A 177 12.34 -10.24 9.67
CA THR A 177 12.38 -11.69 9.80
C THR A 177 12.38 -12.37 8.42
N ALA A 178 11.49 -11.93 7.50
CA ALA A 178 11.42 -12.46 6.16
C ALA A 178 12.71 -12.26 5.37
N ILE A 179 13.33 -11.07 5.50
CA ILE A 179 14.59 -10.74 4.82
C ILE A 179 15.71 -11.60 5.37
N ASN A 180 15.83 -11.75 6.69
CA ASN A 180 16.89 -12.57 7.30
C ASN A 180 16.77 -14.04 6.88
N LEU A 181 15.56 -14.62 6.93
CA LEU A 181 15.32 -16.01 6.48
C LEU A 181 15.62 -16.17 4.98
N PHE A 182 15.32 -15.16 4.17
CA PHE A 182 15.64 -15.19 2.75
C PHE A 182 17.15 -15.15 2.50
N LEU A 183 17.89 -14.30 3.22
CA LEU A 183 19.35 -14.23 3.14
C LEU A 183 20.00 -15.54 3.60
N ASP A 184 19.52 -16.10 4.71
CA ASP A 184 19.96 -17.41 5.19
C ASP A 184 19.73 -18.51 4.14
N CYS A 185 18.59 -18.46 3.43
CA CYS A 185 18.28 -19.40 2.34
C CYS A 185 19.22 -19.23 1.14
N LEU A 186 19.66 -17.99 0.83
CA LEU A 186 20.65 -17.75 -0.22
C LEU A 186 22.03 -18.31 0.12
N ASP A 187 22.42 -18.25 1.38
CA ASP A 187 23.68 -18.79 1.88
C ASP A 187 23.64 -20.32 2.01
N ASP A 188 22.48 -20.88 2.39
CA ASP A 188 22.29 -22.31 2.59
C ASP A 188 20.87 -22.74 2.16
N LEU A 189 20.78 -23.36 0.98
CA LEU A 189 19.51 -23.80 0.40
C LEU A 189 18.75 -24.83 1.27
N SER A 190 19.40 -25.48 2.23
CA SER A 190 18.68 -26.38 3.18
C SER A 190 17.70 -25.62 4.07
N LYS A 191 17.84 -24.30 4.20
CA LYS A 191 16.96 -23.40 4.97
C LYS A 191 15.74 -22.87 4.17
N GLU A 192 15.59 -23.27 2.91
CA GLU A 192 14.46 -22.86 2.07
C GLU A 192 13.11 -23.16 2.75
N GLY A 193 13.02 -24.32 3.43
CA GLY A 193 11.82 -24.73 4.16
C GLY A 193 11.40 -23.77 5.26
N ASP A 194 12.34 -23.19 5.98
CA ASP A 194 12.06 -22.21 7.05
C ASP A 194 11.50 -20.91 6.46
N PHE A 195 12.10 -20.41 5.38
CA PHE A 195 11.61 -19.24 4.67
C PHE A 195 10.20 -19.46 4.11
N LEU A 196 9.97 -20.56 3.39
CA LEU A 196 8.66 -20.87 2.82
C LEU A 196 7.58 -21.06 3.89
N THR A 197 7.93 -21.69 5.00
CA THR A 197 7.03 -21.86 6.17
C THR A 197 6.67 -20.50 6.77
N PHE A 198 7.62 -19.59 6.90
CA PHE A 198 7.38 -18.26 7.43
C PHE A 198 6.47 -17.42 6.51
N ILE A 199 6.74 -17.41 5.20
CA ILE A 199 5.90 -16.71 4.21
C ILE A 199 4.49 -17.32 4.17
N ASN A 200 4.40 -18.66 4.27
CA ASN A 200 3.15 -19.44 4.33
C ASN A 200 2.13 -19.04 3.25
N ASN A 201 2.62 -18.69 2.06
CA ASN A 201 1.80 -18.25 0.92
C ASN A 201 0.78 -17.15 1.26
N ARG A 202 1.04 -16.34 2.29
CA ARG A 202 0.15 -15.23 2.66
C ARG A 202 0.10 -14.19 1.56
N ASN A 203 -1.10 -13.83 1.15
CA ASN A 203 -1.29 -12.84 0.10
C ASN A 203 -1.23 -11.39 0.64
N TYR A 204 -0.93 -10.45 -0.25
CA TYR A 204 -0.82 -9.00 0.07
C TYR A 204 -2.15 -8.41 0.57
N THR A 205 -3.26 -8.85 0.00
CA THR A 205 -4.55 -8.17 0.16
C THR A 205 -5.22 -8.50 1.48
N LYS A 206 -5.06 -9.74 1.96
CA LYS A 206 -5.80 -10.25 3.12
C LYS A 206 -4.91 -10.75 4.24
N GLY A 207 -3.60 -10.89 3.99
CA GLY A 207 -2.67 -11.46 4.97
C GLY A 207 -2.94 -12.93 5.29
N THR A 208 -3.72 -13.64 4.49
CA THR A 208 -4.08 -15.05 4.65
C THR A 208 -3.46 -15.92 3.58
N SER A 209 -3.27 -17.20 3.85
CA SER A 209 -2.76 -18.19 2.90
C SER A 209 -3.83 -18.73 1.94
N ASP A 210 -5.07 -18.65 2.35
CA ASP A 210 -6.28 -18.88 1.55
C ASP A 210 -6.82 -17.55 1.01
N ASN A 211 -7.89 -17.61 0.22
CA ASN A 211 -8.50 -16.42 -0.36
C ASN A 211 -9.99 -16.29 0.00
N PRO A 212 -10.36 -16.21 1.29
CA PRO A 212 -11.74 -16.08 1.70
C PRO A 212 -12.34 -14.74 1.24
N PRO A 213 -13.66 -14.64 1.02
CA PRO A 213 -14.31 -13.39 0.67
C PRO A 213 -14.23 -12.38 1.83
N MET A 214 -14.09 -11.09 1.50
CA MET A 214 -14.23 -10.00 2.46
C MET A 214 -15.72 -9.68 2.62
N GLN A 215 -16.21 -9.64 3.85
CA GLN A 215 -17.63 -9.45 4.18
C GLN A 215 -17.87 -8.52 5.37
N TYR A 216 -16.85 -8.26 6.17
CA TYR A 216 -16.96 -7.52 7.42
C TYR A 216 -16.21 -6.20 7.31
N PHE A 217 -16.95 -5.09 7.35
CA PHE A 217 -16.40 -3.75 7.18
C PHE A 217 -16.89 -2.82 8.29
N ASP A 218 -16.25 -1.67 8.42
CA ASP A 218 -16.63 -0.63 9.38
C ASP A 218 -18.12 -0.25 9.18
N PRO A 219 -18.98 -0.37 10.19
CA PRO A 219 -20.39 0.00 10.07
C PRO A 219 -20.60 1.49 9.75
N ASN A 220 -19.59 2.34 10.01
CA ASN A 220 -19.61 3.77 9.72
C ASN A 220 -18.91 4.13 8.42
N ILE A 221 -18.64 3.16 7.55
CA ILE A 221 -17.82 3.32 6.34
C ILE A 221 -18.32 4.44 5.41
N GLU A 222 -19.64 4.60 5.27
CA GLU A 222 -20.21 5.64 4.42
C GLU A 222 -19.97 7.04 4.98
N GLN A 223 -20.20 7.23 6.27
CA GLN A 223 -20.01 8.51 6.95
C GLN A 223 -18.52 8.91 6.95
N ARG A 224 -17.64 7.97 7.33
CA ARG A 224 -16.19 8.19 7.34
C ARG A 224 -15.63 8.42 5.94
N GLY A 225 -16.12 7.68 4.95
CA GLY A 225 -15.74 7.85 3.55
C GLY A 225 -16.10 9.22 3.00
N LEU A 226 -17.28 9.75 3.35
CA LEU A 226 -17.66 11.12 2.96
C LEU A 226 -16.75 12.18 3.59
N MET A 227 -16.32 11.99 4.83
CA MET A 227 -15.35 12.88 5.49
C MET A 227 -14.00 12.85 4.76
N LEU A 228 -13.47 11.65 4.45
CA LEU A 228 -12.21 11.48 3.76
C LEU A 228 -12.17 12.14 2.38
N LEU A 229 -13.25 12.04 1.61
CA LEU A 229 -13.29 12.58 0.25
C LEU A 229 -13.58 14.09 0.21
N LYS A 230 -14.24 14.66 1.22
CA LYS A 230 -14.63 16.08 1.25
C LYS A 230 -13.58 17.03 1.82
N GLU A 231 -12.64 16.56 2.64
CA GLU A 231 -11.69 17.42 3.36
C GLU A 231 -10.50 17.94 2.54
N GLN A 232 -10.55 17.88 1.23
CA GLN A 232 -9.52 18.47 0.35
C GLN A 232 -9.82 19.91 -0.06
N LYS A 233 -10.80 20.55 0.56
CA LYS A 233 -11.20 21.95 0.28
C LYS A 233 -10.34 22.97 1.08
#